data_5a4450c6ee3157e28b1afebea54a398b
#
_entry.id   5a4450c6ee3157e28b1afebea54a398b
#
_cell.length_a   1.000
_cell.length_b   1.000
_cell.length_c   1.000
_cell.angle_alpha   90.00
_cell.angle_beta   90.00
_cell.angle_gamma   90.00
#
_symmetry.space_group_name_H-M   'P 1'
#
loop_
_entity.id
_entity.type
_entity.pdbx_description
1 polymer ?
#
loop_
_entity_poly.entity_id
_entity_poly.type
_entity_poly.pdbx_seq_one_letter_code
_entity_poly.pdbx_strand_id
1 'polypeptide(L)'
;MIVPLMDRTVDHLKKYMSFFHPDKSYASADYLFYSEKRNGHTRICDDTIRVRMNIYAASARKKCPEVPDRVHPHIWRHTRAMHLYQHGMDLTLISQWLGHKNYTTTLVYAYADTEAKRKAIEKAMADGSPTDEVESSLTVEDEDLIKKLYGLK
;
A
#
# COMPACT_ATOMS: atom_id res chain seq x y z
N MET A 1 -18.22 0.86 4.88
CA MET A 1 -17.22 1.21 3.85
C MET A 1 -17.44 0.29 2.66
N ILE A 2 -17.57 0.84 1.47
CA ILE A 2 -17.68 0.07 0.22
C ILE A 2 -16.31 0.17 -0.48
N VAL A 3 -15.74 -0.98 -0.83
CA VAL A 3 -14.45 -1.06 -1.54
C VAL A 3 -14.71 -1.62 -2.94
N PRO A 4 -14.31 -0.92 -4.01
CA PRO A 4 -14.47 -1.42 -5.36
C PRO A 4 -13.57 -2.65 -5.58
N LEU A 5 -14.13 -3.67 -6.21
CA LEU A 5 -13.38 -4.87 -6.60
C LEU A 5 -12.94 -4.73 -8.06
N MET A 6 -11.70 -5.12 -8.34
CA MET A 6 -11.18 -5.20 -9.71
C MET A 6 -11.78 -6.42 -10.42
N ASP A 7 -11.98 -6.33 -11.74
CA ASP A 7 -12.62 -7.39 -12.55
C ASP A 7 -12.00 -8.77 -12.31
N ARG A 8 -10.67 -8.84 -12.28
CA ARG A 8 -9.96 -10.09 -12.00
C ARG A 8 -10.32 -10.68 -10.62
N THR A 9 -10.53 -9.82 -9.62
CA THR A 9 -10.94 -10.27 -8.27
C THR A 9 -12.38 -10.77 -8.29
N VAL A 10 -13.24 -10.08 -9.03
CA VAL A 10 -14.65 -10.48 -9.23
C VAL A 10 -14.72 -11.85 -9.90
N ASP A 11 -13.91 -12.09 -10.93
CA ASP A 11 -13.88 -13.38 -11.64
C ASP A 11 -13.39 -14.52 -10.72
N HIS A 12 -12.36 -14.28 -9.93
CA HIS A 12 -11.91 -15.26 -8.94
C HIS A 12 -12.98 -15.54 -7.89
N LEU A 13 -13.67 -14.51 -7.42
CA LEU A 13 -14.74 -14.65 -6.45
C LEU A 13 -15.92 -15.44 -7.04
N LYS A 14 -16.33 -15.14 -8.28
CA LYS A 14 -17.38 -15.89 -8.98
C LYS A 14 -17.01 -17.37 -9.12
N LYS A 15 -15.76 -17.68 -9.52
CA LYS A 15 -15.26 -19.06 -9.57
C LYS A 15 -15.29 -19.74 -8.21
N TYR A 16 -14.84 -19.06 -7.17
CA TYR A 16 -14.91 -19.58 -5.81
C TYR A 16 -16.35 -19.88 -5.41
N MET A 17 -17.26 -18.95 -5.63
CA MET A 17 -18.68 -19.11 -5.29
C MET A 17 -19.33 -20.27 -6.05
N SER A 18 -19.03 -20.46 -7.34
CA SER A 18 -19.58 -21.58 -8.12
C SER A 18 -19.11 -22.94 -7.62
N PHE A 19 -17.91 -23.02 -7.03
CA PHE A 19 -17.34 -24.26 -6.48
C PHE A 19 -17.84 -24.56 -5.07
N PHE A 20 -17.84 -23.56 -4.21
CA PHE A 20 -18.07 -23.74 -2.77
C PHE A 20 -19.49 -23.38 -2.33
N HIS A 21 -20.25 -22.69 -3.17
CA HIS A 21 -21.62 -22.28 -2.92
C HIS A 21 -22.53 -22.57 -4.14
N PRO A 22 -22.66 -23.83 -4.57
CA PRO A 22 -23.38 -24.17 -5.80
C PRO A 22 -24.89 -23.84 -5.75
N ASP A 23 -25.51 -23.93 -4.57
CA ASP A 23 -26.96 -23.85 -4.40
C ASP A 23 -27.54 -22.42 -4.44
N LYS A 24 -26.72 -21.40 -4.68
CA LYS A 24 -27.11 -19.98 -4.85
C LYS A 24 -28.05 -19.38 -3.80
N SER A 25 -28.51 -20.15 -2.84
CA SER A 25 -29.36 -19.69 -1.73
C SER A 25 -28.45 -19.16 -0.60
N TYR A 26 -27.94 -17.95 -0.80
CA TYR A 26 -27.15 -17.30 0.26
C TYR A 26 -28.09 -16.79 1.34
N ALA A 27 -28.24 -17.53 2.43
CA ALA A 27 -28.78 -16.95 3.64
C ALA A 27 -27.79 -15.89 4.14
N SER A 28 -28.28 -14.76 4.60
CA SER A 28 -27.44 -13.65 5.11
C SER A 28 -26.53 -14.06 6.28
N ALA A 29 -26.72 -15.27 6.82
CA ALA A 29 -25.96 -15.87 7.90
C ALA A 29 -24.80 -16.75 7.42
N ASP A 30 -24.71 -17.07 6.13
CA ASP A 30 -23.67 -17.96 5.61
C ASP A 30 -22.32 -17.24 5.52
N TYR A 31 -21.28 -17.99 5.89
CA TYR A 31 -19.92 -17.47 5.75
C TYR A 31 -19.43 -17.62 4.32
N LEU A 32 -19.00 -16.53 3.70
CA LEU A 32 -18.40 -16.56 2.37
C LEU A 32 -17.18 -17.50 2.34
N PHE A 33 -16.31 -17.40 3.35
CA PHE A 33 -15.15 -18.27 3.55
C PHE A 33 -15.38 -19.13 4.78
N TYR A 34 -15.44 -20.42 4.61
CA TYR A 34 -15.71 -21.36 5.67
C TYR A 34 -14.71 -22.52 5.69
N SER A 35 -14.70 -23.23 6.80
CA SER A 35 -14.02 -24.49 6.99
C SER A 35 -15.05 -25.56 7.31
N GLU A 36 -14.95 -26.69 6.64
CA GLU A 36 -15.79 -27.86 6.92
C GLU A 36 -15.38 -28.51 8.24
N LYS A 37 -16.35 -28.72 9.10
CA LYS A 37 -16.22 -29.51 10.33
C LYS A 37 -17.32 -30.57 10.37
N ARG A 38 -17.13 -31.53 11.27
CA ARG A 38 -18.08 -32.65 11.47
C ARG A 38 -19.55 -32.20 11.66
N ASN A 39 -19.75 -30.97 12.17
CA ASN A 39 -21.06 -30.39 12.47
C ASN A 39 -21.46 -29.25 11.50
N GLY A 40 -20.89 -29.22 10.28
CA GLY A 40 -21.24 -28.22 9.28
C GLY A 40 -20.15 -27.16 9.05
N HIS A 41 -20.54 -26.07 8.41
CA HIS A 41 -19.65 -24.99 8.03
C HIS A 41 -19.38 -24.04 9.20
N THR A 42 -18.12 -23.69 9.41
CA THR A 42 -17.73 -22.71 10.43
C THR A 42 -16.86 -21.63 9.78
N ARG A 43 -16.94 -20.40 10.29
CA ARG A 43 -16.09 -19.30 9.85
C ARG A 43 -14.62 -19.75 9.85
N ILE A 44 -13.91 -19.44 8.79
CA ILE A 44 -12.47 -19.66 8.73
C ILE A 44 -11.75 -18.83 9.81
N CYS A 45 -10.86 -19.45 10.56
CA CYS A 45 -10.09 -18.78 11.59
C CYS A 45 -8.94 -17.97 10.98
N ASP A 46 -8.64 -16.81 11.55
CA ASP A 46 -7.53 -15.95 11.14
C ASP A 46 -6.18 -16.69 11.20
N ASP A 47 -6.00 -17.58 12.17
CA ASP A 47 -4.81 -18.41 12.29
C ASP A 47 -4.68 -19.41 11.14
N THR A 48 -5.77 -19.95 10.64
CA THR A 48 -5.76 -20.85 9.47
C THR A 48 -5.23 -20.10 8.24
N ILE A 49 -5.67 -18.86 8.04
CA ILE A 49 -5.19 -18.02 6.94
C ILE A 49 -3.69 -17.75 7.12
N ARG A 50 -3.27 -17.38 8.33
CA ARG A 50 -1.88 -17.05 8.65
C ARG A 50 -0.95 -18.26 8.46
N VAL A 51 -1.35 -19.44 8.88
CA VAL A 51 -0.61 -20.68 8.67
C VAL A 51 -0.46 -20.97 7.17
N ARG A 52 -1.55 -20.89 6.39
CA ARG A 52 -1.52 -21.09 4.94
C ARG A 52 -0.59 -20.10 4.24
N MET A 53 -0.66 -18.83 4.60
CA MET A 53 0.22 -17.79 4.05
C MET A 53 1.71 -18.14 4.30
N ASN A 54 2.06 -18.58 5.50
CA ASN A 54 3.45 -18.95 5.83
C ASN A 54 3.91 -20.20 5.09
N ILE A 55 3.05 -21.18 4.87
CA ILE A 55 3.36 -22.38 4.03
C ILE A 55 3.70 -21.94 2.60
N TYR A 56 2.87 -21.08 2.00
CA TYR A 56 3.12 -20.58 0.64
C TYR A 56 4.36 -19.68 0.57
N ALA A 57 4.59 -18.83 1.58
CA ALA A 57 5.79 -18.00 1.68
C ALA A 57 7.06 -18.87 1.77
N ALA A 58 7.06 -19.95 2.56
CA ALA A 58 8.17 -20.89 2.63
C ALA A 58 8.45 -21.57 1.28
N SER A 59 7.41 -21.93 0.53
CA SER A 59 7.56 -22.47 -0.81
C SER A 59 8.09 -21.41 -1.80
N ALA A 60 7.62 -20.19 -1.72
CA ALA A 60 8.04 -19.08 -2.58
C ALA A 60 9.52 -18.70 -2.33
N ARG A 61 9.99 -18.75 -1.08
CA ARG A 61 11.38 -18.45 -0.71
C ARG A 61 12.41 -19.37 -1.37
N LYS A 62 12.02 -20.58 -1.74
CA LYS A 62 12.89 -21.48 -2.51
C LYS A 62 13.24 -20.92 -3.89
N LYS A 63 12.38 -20.07 -4.46
CA LYS A 63 12.56 -19.42 -5.77
C LYS A 63 12.99 -17.96 -5.65
N CYS A 64 12.59 -17.29 -4.58
CA CYS A 64 12.88 -15.88 -4.31
C CYS A 64 13.26 -15.72 -2.84
N PRO A 65 14.57 -15.69 -2.50
CA PRO A 65 15.07 -15.59 -1.12
C PRO A 65 14.64 -14.33 -0.39
N GLU A 66 14.26 -13.27 -1.13
CA GLU A 66 13.80 -11.98 -0.59
C GLU A 66 12.44 -12.04 0.10
N VAL A 67 11.69 -13.15 -0.05
CA VAL A 67 10.40 -13.31 0.63
C VAL A 67 10.62 -13.37 2.13
N PRO A 68 9.95 -12.49 2.93
CA PRO A 68 10.14 -12.42 4.38
C PRO A 68 9.87 -13.76 5.09
N ASP A 69 10.57 -14.00 6.22
CA ASP A 69 10.39 -15.22 7.02
C ASP A 69 8.99 -15.37 7.59
N ARG A 70 8.37 -14.26 7.97
CA ARG A 70 7.00 -14.25 8.49
C ARG A 70 6.13 -13.40 7.58
N VAL A 71 5.13 -14.02 6.97
CA VAL A 71 4.13 -13.35 6.14
C VAL A 71 2.79 -13.35 6.87
N HIS A 72 2.17 -12.19 6.97
CA HIS A 72 0.85 -11.99 7.58
C HIS A 72 0.02 -10.99 6.76
N PRO A 73 -1.31 -10.94 6.94
CA PRO A 73 -2.19 -10.11 6.12
C PRO A 73 -1.81 -8.63 6.05
N HIS A 74 -1.25 -8.07 7.13
CA HIS A 74 -0.82 -6.67 7.13
C HIS A 74 0.36 -6.40 6.19
N ILE A 75 1.29 -7.35 6.01
CA ILE A 75 2.38 -7.19 5.03
C ILE A 75 1.81 -7.05 3.63
N TRP A 76 0.86 -7.91 3.25
CA TRP A 76 0.20 -7.81 1.94
C TRP A 76 -0.50 -6.47 1.75
N ARG A 77 -1.18 -6.01 2.79
CA ARG A 77 -1.85 -4.71 2.79
C ARG A 77 -0.85 -3.56 2.58
N HIS A 78 0.26 -3.55 3.34
CA HIS A 78 1.32 -2.55 3.20
C HIS A 78 1.98 -2.61 1.83
N THR A 79 2.35 -3.79 1.36
CA THR A 79 2.95 -3.98 0.03
C THR A 79 2.02 -3.46 -1.07
N ARG A 80 0.71 -3.75 -0.99
CA ARG A 80 -0.25 -3.24 -1.96
C ARG A 80 -0.41 -1.72 -1.90
N ALA A 81 -0.42 -1.14 -0.71
CA ALA A 81 -0.48 0.31 -0.54
C ALA A 81 0.76 1.01 -1.12
N MET A 82 1.96 0.50 -0.83
CA MET A 82 3.21 1.00 -1.41
C MET A 82 3.20 0.90 -2.94
N HIS A 83 2.78 -0.24 -3.48
CA HIS A 83 2.68 -0.44 -4.92
C HIS A 83 1.73 0.57 -5.58
N LEU A 84 0.57 0.85 -4.97
CA LEU A 84 -0.38 1.84 -5.47
C LEU A 84 0.21 3.26 -5.40
N TYR A 85 0.88 3.59 -4.31
CA TYR A 85 1.53 4.88 -4.12
C TYR A 85 2.65 5.11 -5.15
N GLN A 86 3.53 4.14 -5.35
CA GLN A 86 4.62 4.20 -6.32
C GLN A 86 4.14 4.30 -7.78
N HIS A 87 2.90 3.86 -8.05
CA HIS A 87 2.25 4.02 -9.35
C HIS A 87 1.38 5.29 -9.43
N GLY A 88 1.58 6.24 -8.52
CA GLY A 88 0.98 7.58 -8.60
C GLY A 88 -0.42 7.70 -8.00
N MET A 89 -0.90 6.70 -7.26
CA MET A 89 -2.18 6.84 -6.56
C MET A 89 -2.03 7.78 -5.37
N ASP A 90 -2.95 8.74 -5.26
CA ASP A 90 -2.96 9.70 -4.15
C ASP A 90 -3.12 9.03 -2.78
N LEU A 91 -2.40 9.53 -1.78
CA LEU A 91 -2.42 8.99 -0.41
C LEU A 91 -3.80 9.05 0.24
N THR A 92 -4.62 10.05 -0.11
CA THR A 92 -5.98 10.17 0.41
C THR A 92 -6.85 9.04 -0.11
N LEU A 93 -6.73 8.72 -1.41
CA LEU A 93 -7.44 7.59 -2.03
C LEU A 93 -6.96 6.25 -1.45
N ILE A 94 -5.66 6.09 -1.23
CA ILE A 94 -5.10 4.90 -0.57
C ILE A 94 -5.66 4.76 0.85
N SER A 95 -5.71 5.86 1.61
CA SER A 95 -6.26 5.88 2.97
C SER A 95 -7.73 5.45 3.00
N GLN A 96 -8.54 5.99 2.10
CA GLN A 96 -9.94 5.64 1.93
C GLN A 96 -10.11 4.17 1.53
N TRP A 97 -9.34 3.71 0.56
CA TRP A 97 -9.38 2.32 0.08
C TRP A 97 -8.99 1.32 1.16
N LEU A 98 -7.98 1.66 1.95
CA LEU A 98 -7.57 0.87 3.11
C LEU A 98 -8.55 1.00 4.29
N GLY A 99 -9.42 2.00 4.33
CA GLY A 99 -10.31 2.28 5.46
C GLY A 99 -9.55 2.68 6.71
N HIS A 100 -8.47 3.43 6.58
CA HIS A 100 -7.76 3.98 7.72
C HIS A 100 -8.62 5.06 8.38
N LYS A 101 -8.88 4.93 9.68
CA LYS A 101 -9.58 5.94 10.47
C LYS A 101 -8.75 7.22 10.63
N ASN A 102 -7.42 7.07 10.65
CA ASN A 102 -6.48 8.17 10.76
C ASN A 102 -5.57 8.20 9.51
N TYR A 103 -5.57 9.33 8.82
CA TYR A 103 -4.74 9.57 7.63
C TYR A 103 -3.24 9.44 7.94
N THR A 104 -2.83 9.78 9.17
CA THR A 104 -1.42 9.70 9.61
C THR A 104 -0.83 8.30 9.41
N THR A 105 -1.63 7.23 9.52
CA THR A 105 -1.18 5.87 9.26
C THR A 105 -0.83 5.61 7.79
N THR A 106 -1.34 6.42 6.88
CA THR A 106 -1.06 6.33 5.44
C THR A 106 0.18 7.13 5.07
N LEU A 107 0.53 8.18 5.82
CA LEU A 107 1.73 8.99 5.59
C LEU A 107 3.03 8.17 5.69
N VAL A 108 3.01 7.04 6.40
CA VAL A 108 4.15 6.11 6.47
C VAL A 108 4.62 5.70 5.08
N TYR A 109 3.72 5.56 4.11
CA TYR A 109 4.07 5.20 2.74
C TYR A 109 4.84 6.33 2.03
N ALA A 110 4.44 7.59 2.24
CA ALA A 110 5.15 8.74 1.69
C ALA A 110 6.55 8.89 2.31
N TYR A 111 6.69 8.61 3.61
CA TYR A 111 8.01 8.67 4.27
C TYR A 111 8.95 7.54 3.85
N ALA A 112 8.40 6.35 3.56
CA ALA A 112 9.19 5.20 3.16
C ALA A 112 9.71 5.28 1.71
N ASP A 113 9.05 6.06 0.85
CA ASP A 113 9.40 6.14 -0.57
C ASP A 113 10.38 7.28 -0.86
N THR A 114 11.66 7.02 -0.63
CA THR A 114 12.75 7.97 -0.92
C THR A 114 12.94 8.16 -2.43
N GLU A 115 12.69 7.14 -3.23
CA GLU A 115 12.87 7.18 -4.68
C GLU A 115 11.79 8.06 -5.34
N ALA A 116 10.54 7.96 -4.90
CA ALA A 116 9.48 8.85 -5.38
C ALA A 116 9.76 10.32 -5.03
N LYS A 117 10.32 10.58 -3.83
CA LYS A 117 10.74 11.93 -3.44
C LYS A 117 11.83 12.47 -4.36
N ARG A 118 12.86 11.66 -4.64
CA ARG A 118 13.95 12.06 -5.53
C ARG A 118 13.43 12.39 -6.91
N LYS A 119 12.60 11.53 -7.51
CA LYS A 119 11.98 11.77 -8.82
C LYS A 119 11.09 13.00 -8.85
N ALA A 120 10.34 13.27 -7.78
CA ALA A 120 9.51 14.47 -7.67
C ALA A 120 10.35 15.75 -7.65
N ILE A 121 11.48 15.74 -6.92
CA ILE A 121 12.42 16.85 -6.88
C ILE A 121 13.08 17.05 -8.25
N GLU A 122 13.61 15.97 -8.86
CA GLU A 122 14.22 16.01 -10.20
C GLU A 122 13.23 16.56 -11.25
N LYS A 123 11.96 16.14 -11.20
CA LYS A 123 10.93 16.67 -12.09
C LYS A 123 10.64 18.14 -11.85
N ALA A 124 10.51 18.57 -10.60
CA ALA A 124 10.27 19.97 -10.28
C ALA A 124 11.44 20.87 -10.71
N MET A 125 12.67 20.37 -10.67
CA MET A 125 13.86 21.06 -11.17
C MET A 125 13.90 21.09 -12.71
N ALA A 126 13.44 20.02 -13.39
CA ALA A 126 13.42 19.96 -14.86
C ALA A 126 12.31 20.83 -15.49
N ASP A 127 11.20 21.01 -14.79
CA ASP A 127 10.06 21.85 -15.25
C ASP A 127 10.32 23.36 -15.10
N GLY A 128 11.58 23.77 -14.84
CA GLY A 128 12.00 25.18 -14.77
C GLY A 128 11.32 25.89 -13.59
N SER A 129 11.81 25.65 -12.40
CA SER A 129 11.42 26.48 -11.26
C SER A 129 11.81 27.94 -11.54
N PRO A 130 10.97 28.92 -11.17
CA PRO A 130 11.31 30.34 -11.27
C PRO A 130 12.60 30.74 -10.51
N THR A 131 13.23 29.81 -9.83
CA THR A 131 14.52 29.98 -9.15
C THR A 131 15.72 30.13 -10.11
N ASP A 132 15.64 29.58 -11.34
CA ASP A 132 16.75 29.72 -12.30
C ASP A 132 16.90 31.17 -12.82
N GLU A 133 15.80 31.93 -12.85
CA GLU A 133 15.86 33.36 -13.18
C GLU A 133 16.34 34.23 -11.99
N VAL A 134 16.16 33.75 -10.77
CA VAL A 134 16.58 34.48 -9.55
C VAL A 134 18.05 34.21 -9.23
N GLU A 135 18.58 33.02 -9.48
CA GLU A 135 19.99 32.71 -9.28
C GLU A 135 20.92 33.48 -10.23
N SER A 136 20.46 33.87 -11.44
CA SER A 136 21.24 34.67 -12.35
C SER A 136 21.27 36.15 -12.00
N SER A 137 20.40 36.61 -11.09
CA SER A 137 20.30 38.03 -10.67
C SER A 137 20.72 38.30 -9.22
N LEU A 138 20.91 37.26 -8.40
CA LEU A 138 21.37 37.38 -7.02
C LEU A 138 22.84 37.01 -6.91
N THR A 139 23.71 37.88 -7.34
CA THR A 139 25.05 37.96 -6.78
C THR A 139 24.93 38.51 -5.37
N VAL A 140 24.84 37.63 -4.37
CA VAL A 140 24.84 38.05 -2.96
C VAL A 140 26.28 38.39 -2.59
N GLU A 141 26.67 39.64 -2.87
CA GLU A 141 27.94 40.23 -2.42
C GLU A 141 27.86 40.74 -0.97
N ASP A 142 26.69 40.58 -0.31
CA ASP A 142 26.45 41.10 1.01
C ASP A 142 26.75 40.05 2.09
N GLU A 143 28.01 39.98 2.55
CA GLU A 143 28.46 39.11 3.65
C GLU A 143 27.60 39.26 4.93
N ASP A 144 27.05 40.44 5.17
CA ASP A 144 26.24 40.73 6.36
C ASP A 144 24.84 40.09 6.24
N LEU A 145 24.32 39.97 5.02
CA LEU A 145 23.06 39.26 4.77
C LEU A 145 23.22 37.74 4.94
N ILE A 146 24.35 37.21 4.45
CA ILE A 146 24.69 35.78 4.60
C ILE A 146 24.87 35.46 6.09
N LYS A 147 25.57 36.25 6.86
CA LYS A 147 25.75 36.06 8.30
C LYS A 147 24.42 36.07 9.06
N LYS A 148 23.50 36.99 8.72
CA LYS A 148 22.17 37.05 9.30
C LYS A 148 21.31 35.83 8.96
N LEU A 149 21.35 35.31 7.72
CA LEU A 149 20.63 34.11 7.28
C LEU A 149 21.10 32.85 8.02
N TYR A 150 22.38 32.74 8.28
CA TYR A 150 22.96 31.59 9.01
C TYR A 150 23.00 31.80 10.53
N GLY A 151 22.43 32.90 11.07
CA GLY A 151 22.41 33.17 12.51
C GLY A 151 23.77 33.42 13.12
N LEU A 152 24.76 33.75 12.31
CA LEU A 152 26.12 34.12 12.74
C LEU A 152 26.14 35.62 13.09
N LYS A 153 26.62 35.93 14.30
CA LYS A 153 26.82 37.31 14.76
C LYS A 153 28.14 37.86 14.27
#